data_1f353c21c3e8d3e41ba61425cac9c9aa
#
_entry.id   1f353c21c3e8d3e41ba61425cac9c9aa
#
_cell.length_a   1.000
_cell.length_b   1.000
_cell.length_c   1.000
_cell.angle_alpha   90.00
_cell.angle_beta   90.00
_cell.angle_gamma   90.00
#
_symmetry.space_group_name_H-M   'P 1'
#
loop_
_entity.id
_entity.type
_entity.pdbx_description
1 polymer ?
#
loop_
_entity_poly.entity_id
_entity_poly.type
_entity_poly.pdbx_seq_one_letter_code
_entity_poly.pdbx_strand_id
1 'polypeptide(L)'
;MLQIKKICKEYRTGSLVQKALDGVSLNLRDNEFVAILGPSGSGKTTLLNVIGGLDRYDSGDLVINGISTKRYKDRDWDSYRNHTIGFVFQSYNLIPHQTLLSNVELALTISGVGKAQRRERAKQALERVGLGEQIHKRPS
;
A
#
# COMPACT_ATOMS: atom_id res chain seq x y z
N MET A 1 -3.11 -12.09 -10.82
CA MET A 1 -3.67 -11.10 -11.76
C MET A 1 -4.62 -10.15 -11.03
N LEU A 2 -4.55 -8.88 -11.33
CA LEU A 2 -5.40 -7.85 -10.72
C LEU A 2 -6.18 -7.15 -11.82
N GLN A 3 -7.50 -7.06 -11.67
CA GLN A 3 -8.40 -6.45 -12.67
C GLN A 3 -9.13 -5.27 -12.05
N ILE A 4 -9.06 -4.15 -12.71
CA ILE A 4 -9.77 -2.92 -12.37
C ILE A 4 -10.88 -2.75 -13.40
N LYS A 5 -12.14 -2.77 -12.97
CA LYS A 5 -13.31 -2.77 -13.85
C LYS A 5 -14.18 -1.57 -13.55
N LYS A 6 -14.14 -0.55 -14.42
CA LYS A 6 -14.99 0.66 -14.36
C LYS A 6 -15.03 1.29 -12.97
N ILE A 7 -13.88 1.41 -12.32
CA ILE A 7 -13.79 1.97 -10.97
C ILE A 7 -14.02 3.47 -11.01
N CYS A 8 -14.93 3.92 -10.16
CA CYS A 8 -15.20 5.33 -9.88
C CYS A 8 -14.88 5.67 -8.43
N LYS A 9 -14.33 6.85 -8.21
CA LYS A 9 -14.06 7.42 -6.90
C LYS A 9 -14.30 8.92 -6.92
N GLU A 10 -15.13 9.41 -6.00
CA GLU A 10 -15.39 10.83 -5.81
C GLU A 10 -14.97 11.27 -4.42
N TYR A 11 -14.47 12.50 -4.32
CA TYR A 11 -14.27 13.19 -3.06
C TYR A 11 -15.21 14.37 -2.98
N ARG A 12 -15.86 14.54 -1.82
CA ARG A 12 -16.80 15.63 -1.56
C ARG A 12 -16.29 16.50 -0.43
N THR A 13 -16.20 17.80 -0.71
CA THR A 13 -15.85 18.82 0.30
C THR A 13 -16.90 19.93 0.23
N GLY A 14 -17.86 19.89 1.15
CA GLY A 14 -19.02 20.78 1.10
C GLY A 14 -19.86 20.56 -0.16
N SER A 15 -20.02 21.60 -0.97
CA SER A 15 -20.74 21.52 -2.26
C SER A 15 -19.85 21.09 -3.42
N LEU A 16 -18.54 21.00 -3.22
CA LEU A 16 -17.59 20.61 -4.26
C LEU A 16 -17.52 19.08 -4.36
N VAL A 17 -17.73 18.57 -5.56
CA VAL A 17 -17.56 17.15 -5.91
C VAL A 17 -16.43 17.02 -6.91
N GLN A 18 -15.40 16.24 -6.56
CA GLN A 18 -14.27 15.96 -7.43
C GLN A 18 -14.24 14.47 -7.78
N LYS A 19 -14.40 14.16 -9.08
CA LYS A 19 -14.19 12.81 -9.59
C LYS A 19 -12.70 12.55 -9.74
N ALA A 20 -12.14 11.73 -8.84
CA ALA A 20 -10.74 11.33 -8.91
C ALA A 20 -10.53 10.17 -9.88
N LEU A 21 -11.48 9.24 -9.94
CA LEU A 21 -11.52 8.13 -10.89
C LEU A 21 -12.90 8.08 -11.54
N ASP A 22 -12.94 8.02 -12.86
CA ASP A 22 -14.18 8.02 -13.65
C ASP A 22 -14.20 6.84 -14.62
N GLY A 23 -14.68 5.70 -14.15
CA GLY A 23 -14.83 4.49 -14.96
C GLY A 23 -13.51 3.88 -15.42
N VAL A 24 -12.47 3.91 -14.61
CA VAL A 24 -11.15 3.39 -14.95
C VAL A 24 -11.17 1.87 -15.07
N SER A 25 -10.66 1.36 -16.18
CA SER A 25 -10.48 -0.08 -16.41
C SER A 25 -9.05 -0.37 -16.81
N LEU A 26 -8.44 -1.36 -16.14
CA LEU A 26 -7.06 -1.77 -16.36
C LEU A 26 -6.86 -3.19 -15.84
N ASN A 27 -6.08 -4.00 -16.54
CA ASN A 27 -5.68 -5.32 -16.09
C ASN A 27 -4.18 -5.34 -15.86
N LEU A 28 -3.77 -5.79 -14.67
CA LEU A 28 -2.38 -6.05 -14.32
C LEU A 28 -2.16 -7.56 -14.30
N ARG A 29 -1.21 -8.03 -15.10
CA ARG A 29 -0.85 -9.44 -15.19
C ARG A 29 0.06 -9.86 -14.04
N ASP A 30 0.20 -11.15 -13.85
CA ASP A 30 1.14 -11.68 -12.88
C ASP A 30 2.58 -11.35 -13.30
N ASN A 31 3.41 -11.03 -12.32
CA ASN A 31 4.83 -10.69 -12.49
C ASN A 31 5.09 -9.51 -13.48
N GLU A 32 4.17 -8.58 -13.58
CA GLU A 32 4.28 -7.43 -14.46
C GLU A 32 4.81 -6.20 -13.70
N PHE A 33 5.74 -5.48 -14.31
CA PHE A 33 6.18 -4.17 -13.85
C PHE A 33 5.42 -3.09 -14.63
N VAL A 34 4.68 -2.24 -13.93
CA VAL A 34 3.79 -1.24 -14.54
C VAL A 34 4.12 0.15 -14.03
N ALA A 35 4.21 1.12 -14.95
CA ALA A 35 4.31 2.55 -14.63
C ALA A 35 2.99 3.25 -14.96
N ILE A 36 2.48 4.04 -14.02
CA ILE A 36 1.29 4.88 -14.21
C ILE A 36 1.76 6.32 -14.37
N LEU A 37 1.56 6.89 -15.55
CA LEU A 37 2.01 8.22 -15.92
C LEU A 37 0.82 9.18 -16.08
N GLY A 38 1.05 10.43 -15.75
CA GLY A 38 0.06 11.48 -15.91
C GLY A 38 0.44 12.76 -15.16
N PRO A 39 -0.20 13.88 -15.45
CA PRO A 39 0.04 15.15 -14.74
C PRO A 39 -0.41 15.06 -13.28
N SER A 40 0.07 16.00 -12.46
CA SER A 40 -0.39 16.12 -11.08
C SER A 40 -1.91 16.32 -11.03
N GLY A 41 -2.58 15.64 -10.09
CA GLY A 41 -4.04 15.71 -9.95
C GLY A 41 -4.83 14.83 -10.92
N SER A 42 -4.18 13.96 -11.69
CA SER A 42 -4.86 13.04 -12.64
C SER A 42 -5.43 11.76 -12.01
N GLY A 43 -5.35 11.61 -10.70
CA GLY A 43 -5.92 10.46 -9.98
C GLY A 43 -4.95 9.28 -9.80
N LYS A 44 -3.67 9.40 -10.13
CA LYS A 44 -2.68 8.32 -9.98
C LYS A 44 -2.59 7.79 -8.55
N THR A 45 -2.42 8.69 -7.58
CA THR A 45 -2.34 8.33 -6.16
C THR A 45 -3.64 7.71 -5.67
N THR A 46 -4.79 8.24 -6.09
CA THR A 46 -6.10 7.66 -5.76
C THR A 46 -6.23 6.25 -6.29
N LEU A 47 -5.81 6.00 -7.53
CA LEU A 47 -5.84 4.67 -8.12
C LEU A 47 -4.94 3.69 -7.35
N LEU A 48 -3.72 4.10 -7.00
CA LEU A 48 -2.81 3.27 -6.20
C LEU A 48 -3.37 2.99 -4.80
N ASN A 49 -4.00 3.97 -4.16
CA ASN A 49 -4.63 3.78 -2.86
C ASN A 49 -5.82 2.81 -2.92
N VAL A 50 -6.62 2.87 -3.98
CA VAL A 50 -7.71 1.91 -4.21
C VAL A 50 -7.16 0.51 -4.45
N ILE A 51 -6.16 0.36 -5.33
CA ILE A 51 -5.51 -0.93 -5.58
C ILE A 51 -4.91 -1.52 -4.31
N GLY A 52 -4.29 -0.68 -3.49
CA GLY A 52 -3.67 -1.09 -2.23
C GLY A 52 -4.64 -1.31 -1.07
N GLY A 53 -5.92 -1.02 -1.26
CA GLY A 53 -6.93 -1.14 -0.20
C GLY A 53 -6.81 -0.07 0.89
N LEU A 54 -6.09 1.03 0.64
CA LEU A 54 -6.00 2.17 1.57
C LEU A 54 -7.22 3.10 1.47
N ASP A 55 -7.90 3.08 0.32
CA ASP A 55 -9.12 3.82 0.10
C ASP A 55 -10.16 2.91 -0.56
N ARG A 56 -11.43 3.25 -0.40
CA ARG A 56 -12.55 2.49 -0.98
C ARG A 56 -12.96 3.12 -2.30
N TYR A 57 -13.28 2.30 -3.30
CA TYR A 57 -13.92 2.78 -4.51
C TYR A 57 -15.44 2.88 -4.32
N ASP A 58 -16.09 3.81 -5.06
CA ASP A 58 -17.53 4.07 -4.93
C ASP A 58 -18.34 3.10 -5.79
N SER A 59 -17.85 2.80 -6.98
CA SER A 59 -18.49 1.86 -7.91
C SER A 59 -17.44 1.17 -8.79
N GLY A 60 -17.89 0.19 -9.56
CA GLY A 60 -17.02 -0.68 -10.33
C GLY A 60 -16.62 -1.92 -9.54
N ASP A 61 -15.56 -2.58 -9.93
CA ASP A 61 -15.06 -3.76 -9.24
C ASP A 61 -13.54 -3.87 -9.32
N LEU A 62 -12.92 -4.13 -8.19
CA LEU A 62 -11.53 -4.54 -8.09
C LEU A 62 -11.50 -6.05 -7.86
N VAL A 63 -10.96 -6.79 -8.82
CA VAL A 63 -10.87 -8.25 -8.78
C VAL A 63 -9.42 -8.66 -8.57
N ILE A 64 -9.15 -9.42 -7.51
CA ILE A 64 -7.84 -9.88 -7.11
C ILE A 64 -7.80 -11.41 -7.23
N ASN A 65 -6.96 -11.93 -8.13
CA ASN A 65 -6.85 -13.37 -8.40
C ASN A 65 -8.21 -14.04 -8.66
N GLY A 66 -9.06 -13.38 -9.45
CA GLY A 66 -10.38 -13.89 -9.80
C GLY A 66 -11.48 -13.67 -8.76
N ILE A 67 -11.15 -13.05 -7.61
CA ILE A 67 -12.10 -12.81 -6.52
C ILE A 67 -12.47 -11.33 -6.47
N SER A 68 -13.76 -11.02 -6.60
CA SER A 68 -14.28 -9.66 -6.46
C SER A 68 -14.14 -9.14 -5.03
N THR A 69 -13.70 -7.89 -4.90
CA THR A 69 -13.59 -7.22 -3.58
C THR A 69 -14.88 -6.53 -3.14
N LYS A 70 -15.95 -6.59 -3.92
CA LYS A 70 -17.24 -5.95 -3.57
C LYS A 70 -17.79 -6.38 -2.22
N ARG A 71 -17.53 -7.62 -1.82
CA ARG A 71 -18.00 -8.20 -0.56
C ARG A 71 -16.95 -8.17 0.55
N TYR A 72 -15.80 -7.55 0.30
CA TYR A 72 -14.75 -7.43 1.31
C TYR A 72 -15.25 -6.63 2.50
N LYS A 73 -15.06 -7.19 3.70
CA LYS A 73 -15.23 -6.52 4.99
C LYS A 73 -13.90 -5.91 5.42
N ASP A 74 -13.91 -5.11 6.46
CA ASP A 74 -12.70 -4.45 6.96
C ASP A 74 -11.58 -5.44 7.26
N ARG A 75 -11.89 -6.59 7.85
CA ARG A 75 -10.91 -7.65 8.12
C ARG A 75 -10.27 -8.22 6.85
N ASP A 76 -11.01 -8.30 5.74
CA ASP A 76 -10.48 -8.82 4.46
C ASP A 76 -9.49 -7.83 3.87
N TRP A 77 -9.79 -6.54 3.94
CA TRP A 77 -8.88 -5.48 3.57
C TRP A 77 -7.65 -5.40 4.47
N ASP A 78 -7.79 -5.61 5.76
CA ASP A 78 -6.67 -5.68 6.70
C ASP A 78 -5.74 -6.85 6.35
N SER A 79 -6.29 -8.01 6.08
CA SER A 79 -5.54 -9.18 5.63
C SER A 79 -4.82 -8.92 4.31
N TYR A 80 -5.49 -8.32 3.35
CA TYR A 80 -4.92 -7.96 2.06
C TYR A 80 -3.73 -7.00 2.21
N ARG A 81 -3.87 -5.92 3.00
CA ARG A 81 -2.78 -4.98 3.26
C ARG A 81 -1.61 -5.61 4.00
N ASN A 82 -1.88 -6.49 4.95
CA ASN A 82 -0.84 -7.07 5.79
C ASN A 82 -0.07 -8.22 5.12
N HIS A 83 -0.70 -8.93 4.18
CA HIS A 83 -0.16 -10.18 3.66
C HIS A 83 0.05 -10.20 2.14
N THR A 84 -0.59 -9.33 1.39
CA THR A 84 -0.59 -9.40 -0.08
C THR A 84 0.07 -8.19 -0.72
N ILE A 85 -0.06 -6.99 -0.13
CA ILE A 85 0.45 -5.73 -0.67
C ILE A 85 1.62 -5.23 0.15
N GLY A 86 2.62 -4.66 -0.52
CA GLY A 86 3.65 -3.84 0.09
C GLY A 86 3.59 -2.42 -0.48
N PHE A 87 3.81 -1.42 0.38
CA PHE A 87 3.79 -0.01 0.00
C PHE A 87 5.17 0.61 0.11
N VAL A 88 5.51 1.43 -0.87
CA VAL A 88 6.60 2.40 -0.79
C VAL A 88 5.96 3.78 -0.98
N PHE A 89 5.90 4.57 0.08
CA PHE A 89 5.25 5.87 0.06
C PHE A 89 6.21 6.96 -0.47
N GLN A 90 5.66 8.01 -1.07
CA GLN A 90 6.42 9.18 -1.50
C GLN A 90 7.06 9.92 -0.32
N SER A 91 6.34 10.06 0.80
CA SER A 91 6.91 10.46 2.09
C SER A 91 7.26 9.20 2.87
N TYR A 92 8.39 9.20 3.52
CA TYR A 92 8.99 7.99 4.11
C TYR A 92 8.14 7.31 5.18
N ASN A 93 7.16 8.01 5.78
CA ASN A 93 6.27 7.49 6.84
C ASN A 93 7.01 6.78 7.98
N LEU A 94 8.20 7.29 8.30
CA LEU A 94 9.02 6.78 9.39
C LEU A 94 8.65 7.45 10.70
N ILE A 95 8.78 6.70 11.79
CA ILE A 95 8.61 7.22 13.15
C ILE A 95 9.94 7.89 13.57
N PRO A 96 10.01 9.24 13.64
CA PRO A 96 11.27 9.95 13.71
C PRO A 96 12.01 9.75 15.03
N HIS A 97 11.31 9.45 16.11
CA HIS A 97 11.91 9.21 17.43
C HIS A 97 12.35 7.76 17.67
N GLN A 98 12.03 6.85 16.74
CA GLN A 98 12.47 5.45 16.78
C GLN A 98 13.70 5.23 15.92
N THR A 99 14.46 4.18 16.25
CA THR A 99 15.62 3.76 15.44
C THR A 99 15.22 3.18 14.10
N LEU A 100 16.15 3.07 13.16
CA LEU A 100 15.91 2.40 11.88
C LEU A 100 15.47 0.96 12.11
N LEU A 101 16.11 0.24 13.02
CA LEU A 101 15.73 -1.13 13.36
C LEU A 101 14.29 -1.20 13.87
N SER A 102 13.90 -0.33 14.81
CA SER A 102 12.53 -0.31 15.36
C SER A 102 11.48 0.02 14.31
N ASN A 103 11.78 0.93 13.38
CA ASN A 103 10.88 1.25 12.27
C ASN A 103 10.63 0.03 11.37
N VAL A 104 11.68 -0.74 11.04
CA VAL A 104 11.55 -1.94 10.22
C VAL A 104 10.88 -3.09 11.00
N GLU A 105 11.18 -3.23 12.29
CA GLU A 105 10.53 -4.23 13.15
C GLU A 105 9.02 -4.03 13.27
N LEU A 106 8.52 -2.79 13.14
CA LEU A 106 7.10 -2.48 13.30
C LEU A 106 6.21 -3.27 12.33
N ALA A 107 6.61 -3.37 11.07
CA ALA A 107 5.86 -4.15 10.07
C ALA A 107 5.75 -5.62 10.46
N LEU A 108 6.82 -6.19 10.98
CA LEU A 108 6.87 -7.58 11.44
C LEU A 108 6.10 -7.78 12.76
N THR A 109 6.03 -6.74 13.60
CA THR A 109 5.23 -6.74 14.82
C THR A 109 3.73 -6.84 14.50
N ILE A 110 3.28 -6.04 13.56
CA ILE A 110 1.89 -6.03 13.09
C ILE A 110 1.53 -7.39 12.47
N SER A 111 2.47 -8.03 11.79
CA SER A 111 2.29 -9.36 11.20
C SER A 111 2.41 -10.50 12.21
N GLY A 112 2.59 -10.22 13.51
CA GLY A 112 2.61 -11.22 14.57
C GLY A 112 3.92 -12.02 14.70
N VAL A 113 5.02 -11.55 14.08
CA VAL A 113 6.32 -12.22 14.17
C VAL A 113 6.93 -12.05 15.57
N GLY A 114 7.41 -13.14 16.16
CA GLY A 114 8.03 -13.14 17.48
C GLY A 114 9.28 -12.24 17.58
N LYS A 115 9.56 -11.70 18.77
CA LYS A 115 10.59 -10.67 19.00
C LYS A 115 11.97 -11.03 18.46
N ALA A 116 12.48 -12.22 18.75
CA ALA A 116 13.82 -12.64 18.32
C ALA A 116 13.92 -12.73 16.79
N GLN A 117 12.97 -13.41 16.17
CA GLN A 117 12.90 -13.57 14.71
C GLN A 117 12.66 -12.22 14.00
N ARG A 118 11.82 -11.38 14.56
CA ARG A 118 11.53 -10.04 14.04
C ARG A 118 12.79 -9.18 13.97
N ARG A 119 13.56 -9.13 15.08
CA ARG A 119 14.80 -8.37 15.16
C ARG A 119 15.83 -8.85 14.14
N GLU A 120 16.03 -10.16 14.03
CA GLU A 120 16.96 -10.74 13.07
C GLU A 120 16.57 -10.44 11.62
N ARG A 121 15.30 -10.61 11.27
CA ARG A 121 14.79 -10.32 9.93
C ARG A 121 14.89 -8.83 9.58
N ALA A 122 14.59 -7.95 10.52
CA ALA A 122 14.71 -6.50 10.33
C ALA A 122 16.17 -6.08 10.11
N LYS A 123 17.11 -6.65 10.89
CA LYS A 123 18.53 -6.43 10.72
C LYS A 123 19.02 -6.88 9.34
N GLN A 124 18.67 -8.09 8.92
CA GLN A 124 19.03 -8.61 7.60
C GLN A 124 18.47 -7.75 6.46
N ALA A 125 17.23 -7.26 6.59
CA ALA A 125 16.64 -6.35 5.60
C ALA A 125 17.44 -5.05 5.47
N LEU A 126 17.85 -4.45 6.59
CA LEU A 126 18.68 -3.25 6.59
C LEU A 126 20.09 -3.49 6.03
N GLU A 127 20.70 -4.63 6.33
CA GLU A 127 21.99 -5.04 5.75
C GLU A 127 21.92 -5.16 4.22
N ARG A 128 20.84 -5.73 3.70
CA ARG A 128 20.62 -5.89 2.25
C ARG A 128 20.56 -4.56 1.48
N VAL A 129 20.19 -3.48 2.13
CA VAL A 129 20.15 -2.12 1.53
C VAL A 129 21.33 -1.25 1.99
N GLY A 130 22.37 -1.83 2.61
CA GLY A 130 23.58 -1.13 3.02
C GLY A 130 23.45 -0.29 4.28
N LEU A 131 22.42 -0.54 5.10
CA LEU A 131 22.17 0.20 6.35
C LEU A 131 22.48 -0.61 7.62
N GLY A 132 23.20 -1.73 7.49
CA GLY A 132 23.47 -2.65 8.61
C GLY A 132 24.21 -2.01 9.79
N GLU A 133 25.13 -1.08 9.54
CA GLU A 133 25.86 -0.36 10.59
C GLU A 133 25.08 0.82 11.18
N GLN A 134 23.93 1.18 10.59
CA GLN A 134 23.14 2.34 10.98
C GLN A 134 21.86 2.01 11.74
N ILE A 135 21.68 0.75 12.11
CA ILE A 135 20.43 0.23 12.70
C ILE A 135 19.98 0.97 13.96
N HIS A 136 20.91 1.55 14.73
CA HIS A 136 20.63 2.32 15.95
C HIS A 136 20.41 3.81 15.71
N LYS A 137 20.62 4.29 14.48
CA LYS A 137 20.37 5.69 14.13
C LYS A 137 18.87 5.94 13.99
N ARG A 138 18.51 7.21 14.14
CA ARG A 138 17.13 7.70 13.89
C ARG A 138 17.02 8.26 12.46
N PRO A 139 15.83 8.33 11.89
CA PRO A 139 15.59 8.81 10.52
C PRO A 139 16.01 10.26 10.25
N SER A 140 16.22 11.07 11.27
CA SER A 140 16.73 12.45 11.12
C SER A 140 18.16 12.47 10.60
#